data_341549bf6e4cc7d73d107036500c76c8
#
_entry.id   341549bf6e4cc7d73d107036500c76c8
#
_cell.length_a   1.000
_cell.length_b   1.000
_cell.length_c   1.000
_cell.angle_alpha   90.00
_cell.angle_beta   90.00
_cell.angle_gamma   90.00
#
_symmetry.space_group_name_H-M   'P 1'
#
loop_
_entity.id
_entity.type
_entity.pdbx_description
1 polymer ?
#
loop_
_entity_poly.entity_id
_entity_poly.type
_entity_poly.pdbx_seq_one_letter_code
_entity_poly.pdbx_strand_id
1 'polypeptide(L)'
;MNSTDIQQFYARHMQLLDGGAAEAWAGTFTADAVFAAPSMTEPVRGRDGIAAGARAAVEGRAAAGEVHRHWVTMTTARSTGAGIEAVSYVQILATPQGGAPRVHLSCVMRDRLVRRDGELLVAERHITRDDRPAG
;
A
#
# COMPACT_ATOMS: atom_id res chain seq x y z
N MET A 1 1.26 -20.83 -5.38
CA MET A 1 1.62 -19.41 -5.23
C MET A 1 2.76 -19.09 -6.18
N ASN A 2 2.62 -18.02 -6.94
CA ASN A 2 3.62 -17.60 -7.92
C ASN A 2 4.16 -16.23 -7.51
N SER A 3 5.48 -16.14 -7.28
CA SER A 3 6.12 -14.90 -6.86
C SER A 3 6.02 -13.81 -7.94
N THR A 4 6.00 -14.18 -9.22
CA THR A 4 5.80 -13.23 -10.31
C THR A 4 4.42 -12.60 -10.25
N ASP A 5 3.38 -13.36 -9.91
CA ASP A 5 2.03 -12.83 -9.75
C ASP A 5 1.97 -11.79 -8.63
N ILE A 6 2.67 -12.05 -7.53
CA ILE A 6 2.70 -11.14 -6.38
C ILE A 6 3.44 -9.85 -6.75
N GLN A 7 4.57 -9.96 -7.44
CA GLN A 7 5.32 -8.80 -7.93
C GLN A 7 4.49 -7.95 -8.89
N GLN A 8 3.82 -8.60 -9.84
CA GLN A 8 2.93 -7.91 -10.79
C GLN A 8 1.77 -7.23 -10.09
N PHE A 9 1.19 -7.90 -9.09
CA PHE A 9 0.12 -7.32 -8.30
C PHE A 9 0.59 -6.03 -7.62
N TYR A 10 1.71 -6.07 -6.90
CA TYR A 10 2.20 -4.90 -6.19
C TYR A 10 2.60 -3.78 -7.14
N ALA A 11 3.18 -4.11 -8.29
CA ALA A 11 3.55 -3.09 -9.28
C ALA A 11 2.31 -2.34 -9.78
N ARG A 12 1.27 -3.07 -10.22
CA ARG A 12 0.02 -2.44 -10.67
C ARG A 12 -0.68 -1.68 -9.54
N HIS A 13 -0.72 -2.29 -8.36
CA HIS A 13 -1.33 -1.73 -7.16
C HIS A 13 -0.74 -0.36 -6.84
N MET A 14 0.58 -0.26 -6.77
CA MET A 14 1.23 1.00 -6.42
C MET A 14 1.22 2.01 -7.57
N GLN A 15 1.25 1.55 -8.83
CA GLN A 15 1.12 2.46 -9.96
C GLN A 15 -0.25 3.14 -9.99
N LEU A 16 -1.30 2.46 -9.57
CA LEU A 16 -2.63 3.07 -9.44
C LEU A 16 -2.61 4.20 -8.42
N LEU A 17 -2.05 3.94 -7.25
CA LEU A 17 -1.95 4.95 -6.19
C LEU A 17 -1.05 6.12 -6.61
N ASP A 18 0.11 5.81 -7.16
CA ASP A 18 1.07 6.82 -7.60
C ASP A 18 0.53 7.68 -8.75
N GLY A 19 -0.33 7.09 -9.58
CA GLY A 19 -0.99 7.80 -10.67
C GLY A 19 -2.23 8.59 -10.25
N GLY A 20 -2.60 8.56 -8.98
CA GLY A 20 -3.75 9.31 -8.46
C GLY A 20 -5.09 8.60 -8.60
N ALA A 21 -5.10 7.32 -9.01
CA ALA A 21 -6.33 6.54 -9.20
C ALA A 21 -6.79 5.92 -7.89
N ALA A 22 -7.22 6.75 -6.94
CA ALA A 22 -7.56 6.34 -5.58
C ALA A 22 -8.65 5.27 -5.54
N GLU A 23 -9.70 5.43 -6.35
CA GLU A 23 -10.82 4.49 -6.39
C GLU A 23 -10.39 3.14 -6.96
N ALA A 24 -9.63 3.14 -8.06
CA ALA A 24 -9.13 1.92 -8.67
C ALA A 24 -8.15 1.20 -7.73
N TRP A 25 -7.31 1.96 -7.03
CA TRP A 25 -6.41 1.40 -6.03
C TRP A 25 -7.19 0.73 -4.90
N ALA A 26 -8.21 1.40 -4.35
CA ALA A 26 -9.06 0.82 -3.31
C ALA A 26 -9.77 -0.43 -3.81
N GLY A 27 -10.08 -0.51 -5.10
CA GLY A 27 -10.66 -1.69 -5.74
C GLY A 27 -9.76 -2.92 -5.74
N THR A 28 -8.46 -2.76 -5.45
CA THR A 28 -7.54 -3.90 -5.30
C THR A 28 -7.53 -4.47 -3.87
N PHE A 29 -8.35 -3.92 -3.00
CA PHE A 29 -8.62 -4.46 -1.66
C PHE A 29 -9.94 -5.21 -1.67
N THR A 30 -10.13 -6.14 -0.73
CA THR A 30 -11.45 -6.75 -0.55
C THR A 30 -12.44 -5.71 -0.03
N ALA A 31 -13.74 -5.96 -0.22
CA ALA A 31 -14.78 -5.02 0.22
C ALA A 31 -14.75 -4.74 1.72
N ASP A 32 -14.33 -5.74 2.50
CA ASP A 32 -14.24 -5.68 3.96
C ASP A 32 -12.81 -5.55 4.48
N ALA A 33 -11.89 -5.09 3.64
CA ALA A 33 -10.46 -5.01 3.99
C ALA A 33 -10.22 -4.13 5.21
N VAL A 34 -9.14 -4.44 5.92
CA VAL A 34 -8.69 -3.66 7.09
C VAL A 34 -7.31 -3.08 6.79
N PHE A 35 -7.15 -1.80 7.05
CA PHE A 35 -5.89 -1.09 6.81
C PHE A 35 -5.48 -0.39 8.09
N ALA A 36 -4.32 -0.74 8.64
CA ALA A 36 -3.76 -0.13 9.83
C ALA A 36 -2.38 0.47 9.54
N ALA A 37 -2.15 1.68 9.99
CA ALA A 37 -0.88 2.38 9.86
C ALA A 37 -0.64 3.26 11.08
N PRO A 38 0.63 3.65 11.36
CA PRO A 38 0.94 4.42 12.58
C PRO A 38 0.27 5.79 12.66
N SER A 39 -0.09 6.37 11.51
CA SER A 39 -0.79 7.66 11.44
C SER A 39 -2.26 7.55 11.84
N MET A 40 -2.77 6.35 12.04
CA MET A 40 -4.18 6.09 12.31
C MET A 40 -4.36 5.76 13.79
N THR A 41 -5.36 6.37 14.44
CA THR A 41 -5.74 6.01 15.81
C THR A 41 -6.48 4.67 15.83
N GLU A 42 -7.23 4.39 14.77
CA GLU A 42 -7.93 3.13 14.59
C GLU A 42 -7.75 2.63 13.17
N PRO A 43 -7.76 1.32 12.95
CA PRO A 43 -7.72 0.79 11.59
C PRO A 43 -8.89 1.29 10.76
N VAL A 44 -8.63 1.54 9.49
CA VAL A 44 -9.67 1.86 8.51
C VAL A 44 -10.26 0.54 8.02
N ARG A 45 -11.58 0.44 8.04
CA ARG A 45 -12.30 -0.76 7.63
C ARG A 45 -13.14 -0.47 6.42
N GLY A 46 -13.01 -1.34 5.43
CA GLY A 46 -13.81 -1.27 4.21
C GLY A 46 -13.19 -0.41 3.14
N ARG A 47 -13.58 -0.75 1.92
CA ARG A 47 -13.03 -0.16 0.70
C ARG A 47 -13.28 1.35 0.60
N ASP A 48 -14.45 1.82 1.05
CA ASP A 48 -14.81 3.24 0.97
C ASP A 48 -13.89 4.10 1.83
N GLY A 49 -13.60 3.65 3.06
CA GLY A 49 -12.68 4.36 3.94
C GLY A 49 -11.25 4.35 3.41
N ILE A 50 -10.83 3.24 2.80
CA ILE A 50 -9.52 3.11 2.18
C ILE A 50 -9.41 4.08 1.00
N ALA A 51 -10.45 4.17 0.17
CA ALA A 51 -10.48 5.10 -0.95
C ALA A 51 -10.42 6.57 -0.48
N ALA A 52 -11.14 6.90 0.59
CA ALA A 52 -11.12 8.25 1.15
C ALA A 52 -9.72 8.64 1.64
N GLY A 53 -9.03 7.72 2.32
CA GLY A 53 -7.65 7.96 2.75
C GLY A 53 -6.70 8.15 1.58
N ALA A 54 -6.86 7.36 0.53
CA ALA A 54 -6.04 7.49 -0.68
C ALA A 54 -6.28 8.83 -1.38
N ARG A 55 -7.54 9.26 -1.49
CA ARG A 55 -7.87 10.58 -2.07
C ARG A 55 -7.19 11.70 -1.30
N ALA A 56 -7.25 11.65 0.03
CA ALA A 56 -6.62 12.66 0.87
C ALA A 56 -5.10 12.70 0.66
N ALA A 57 -4.46 11.53 0.56
CA ALA A 57 -3.02 11.45 0.30
C ALA A 57 -2.65 12.01 -1.08
N VAL A 58 -3.43 11.68 -2.11
CA VAL A 58 -3.23 12.21 -3.48
C VAL A 58 -3.36 13.72 -3.50
N GLU A 59 -4.38 14.26 -2.86
CA GLU A 59 -4.60 15.71 -2.78
C GLU A 59 -3.48 16.40 -2.00
N GLY A 60 -3.02 15.79 -0.92
CA GLY A 60 -1.96 16.37 -0.07
C GLY A 60 -0.63 16.49 -0.81
N ARG A 61 -0.22 15.44 -1.53
CA ARG A 61 1.04 15.51 -2.29
C ARG A 61 0.93 16.47 -3.48
N ALA A 62 -0.23 16.55 -4.12
CA ALA A 62 -0.45 17.50 -5.20
C ALA A 62 -0.38 18.93 -4.68
N ALA A 63 -1.00 19.21 -3.53
CA ALA A 63 -0.93 20.54 -2.90
C ALA A 63 0.50 20.91 -2.49
N ALA A 64 1.31 19.92 -2.10
CA ALA A 64 2.73 20.13 -1.77
C ALA A 64 3.61 20.25 -3.02
N GLY A 65 3.07 20.03 -4.21
CA GLY A 65 3.83 20.05 -5.46
C GLY A 65 4.83 18.91 -5.58
N GLU A 66 4.48 17.74 -5.05
CA GLU A 66 5.36 16.57 -5.02
C GLU A 66 4.79 15.41 -5.81
N VAL A 67 5.69 14.65 -6.41
CA VAL A 67 5.39 13.33 -6.95
C VAL A 67 5.84 12.30 -5.93
N HIS A 68 4.97 11.34 -5.61
CA HIS A 68 5.31 10.23 -4.73
C HIS A 68 5.42 8.94 -5.54
N ARG A 69 6.40 8.11 -5.20
CA ARG A 69 6.58 6.77 -5.76
C ARG A 69 6.70 5.78 -4.60
N HIS A 70 5.85 4.76 -4.61
CA HIS A 70 5.88 3.69 -3.62
C HIS A 70 6.70 2.53 -4.18
N TRP A 71 7.80 2.22 -3.52
CA TRP A 71 8.65 1.09 -3.88
C TRP A 71 8.38 -0.06 -2.92
N VAL A 72 7.74 -1.11 -3.42
CA VAL A 72 7.51 -2.34 -2.67
C VAL A 72 8.65 -3.28 -3.05
N THR A 73 9.49 -3.60 -2.08
CA THR A 73 10.71 -4.37 -2.33
C THR A 73 10.89 -5.47 -1.28
N MET A 74 11.79 -6.40 -1.56
CA MET A 74 12.21 -7.43 -0.62
C MET A 74 11.02 -8.21 -0.06
N THR A 75 10.10 -8.57 -0.93
CA THR A 75 8.86 -9.23 -0.54
C THR A 75 9.10 -10.71 -0.29
N THR A 76 8.71 -11.18 0.89
CA THR A 76 8.55 -12.60 1.17
C THR A 76 7.08 -12.94 1.20
N ALA A 77 6.72 -14.15 0.80
CA ALA A 77 5.33 -14.57 0.75
C ALA A 77 5.22 -16.03 1.19
N ARG A 78 4.14 -16.34 1.91
CA ARG A 78 3.89 -17.66 2.44
C ARG A 78 2.40 -17.96 2.37
N SER A 79 2.04 -19.11 1.79
CA SER A 79 0.64 -19.56 1.77
C SER A 79 0.22 -20.04 3.17
N THR A 80 -0.98 -19.65 3.58
CA THR A 80 -1.58 -20.08 4.85
C THR A 80 -3.03 -20.50 4.57
N GLY A 81 -3.69 -21.02 5.59
CA GLY A 81 -5.12 -21.34 5.47
C GLY A 81 -6.02 -20.13 5.27
N ALA A 82 -5.53 -18.93 5.60
CA ALA A 82 -6.29 -17.69 5.48
C ALA A 82 -5.92 -16.87 4.21
N GLY A 83 -5.00 -17.37 3.39
CA GLY A 83 -4.55 -16.69 2.18
C GLY A 83 -3.04 -16.70 2.05
N ILE A 84 -2.47 -15.61 1.57
CA ILE A 84 -1.03 -15.43 1.40
C ILE A 84 -0.58 -14.34 2.35
N GLU A 85 0.35 -14.65 3.24
CA GLU A 85 1.03 -13.65 4.06
C GLU A 85 2.21 -13.12 3.29
N ALA A 86 2.23 -11.82 3.02
CA ALA A 86 3.31 -11.14 2.33
C ALA A 86 3.90 -10.06 3.23
N VAL A 87 5.22 -10.05 3.36
CA VAL A 87 5.94 -9.02 4.10
C VAL A 87 6.87 -8.33 3.14
N SER A 88 6.79 -7.00 3.07
CA SER A 88 7.59 -6.20 2.14
C SER A 88 8.20 -5.01 2.86
N TYR A 89 9.32 -4.54 2.34
CA TYR A 89 9.82 -3.22 2.68
C TYR A 89 9.25 -2.23 1.69
N VAL A 90 8.71 -1.14 2.20
CA VAL A 90 8.12 -0.10 1.34
C VAL A 90 8.80 1.21 1.63
N GLN A 91 9.32 1.83 0.58
CA GLN A 91 9.88 3.17 0.66
C GLN A 91 9.06 4.08 -0.22
N ILE A 92 8.75 5.26 0.28
CA ILE A 92 8.06 6.28 -0.48
C ILE A 92 9.08 7.36 -0.82
N LEU A 93 9.33 7.52 -2.12
CA LEU A 93 10.16 8.60 -2.61
C LEU A 93 9.26 9.80 -2.89
N ALA A 94 9.69 10.98 -2.44
CA ALA A 94 8.99 12.23 -2.72
C ALA A 94 9.93 13.12 -3.51
N THR A 95 9.44 13.60 -4.67
CA THR A 95 10.21 14.50 -5.54
C THR A 95 9.43 15.79 -5.69
N PRO A 96 9.93 16.91 -5.14
CA PRO A 96 9.30 18.20 -5.35
C PRO A 96 9.50 18.64 -6.79
N GLN A 97 8.58 19.43 -7.30
CA GLN A 97 8.71 19.97 -8.66
C GLN A 97 10.02 20.76 -8.80
N GLY A 98 10.85 20.34 -9.76
CA GLY A 98 12.15 20.98 -9.99
C GLY A 98 13.23 20.61 -8.99
N GLY A 99 12.96 19.73 -8.03
CA GLY A 99 13.89 19.35 -6.98
C GLY A 99 14.37 17.91 -7.07
N ALA A 100 15.21 17.53 -6.12
CA ALA A 100 15.76 16.17 -6.04
C ALA A 100 14.82 15.25 -5.27
N PRO A 101 14.77 13.96 -5.63
CA PRO A 101 14.01 12.97 -4.86
C PRO A 101 14.64 12.75 -3.48
N ARG A 102 13.79 12.50 -2.49
CA ARG A 102 14.20 12.10 -1.14
C ARG A 102 13.38 10.92 -0.68
N VAL A 103 13.90 10.18 0.27
CA VAL A 103 13.11 9.15 0.95
C VAL A 103 12.20 9.87 1.94
N HIS A 104 10.90 9.79 1.70
CA HIS A 104 9.89 10.40 2.55
C HIS A 104 9.54 9.50 3.75
N LEU A 105 9.31 8.22 3.49
CA LEU A 105 9.02 7.23 4.52
C LEU A 105 9.71 5.91 4.18
N SER A 106 10.11 5.18 5.22
CA SER A 106 10.60 3.82 5.11
C SER A 106 9.78 2.95 6.07
N CYS A 107 9.17 1.91 5.54
CA CYS A 107 8.14 1.14 6.25
C CYS A 107 8.32 -0.36 6.02
N VAL A 108 7.73 -1.13 6.92
CA VAL A 108 7.45 -2.54 6.69
C VAL A 108 5.95 -2.71 6.51
N MET A 109 5.56 -3.39 5.45
CA MET A 109 4.16 -3.65 5.11
C MET A 109 3.89 -5.14 5.24
N ARG A 110 2.90 -5.47 6.05
CA ARG A 110 2.44 -6.86 6.22
C ARG A 110 1.04 -6.97 5.68
N ASP A 111 0.89 -7.80 4.65
CA ASP A 111 -0.38 -8.00 3.96
C ASP A 111 -0.86 -9.44 4.11
N ARG A 112 -2.16 -9.60 4.18
CA ARG A 112 -2.82 -10.86 3.86
C ARG A 112 -3.52 -10.68 2.52
N LEU A 113 -3.04 -11.42 1.53
CA LEU A 113 -3.60 -11.40 0.18
C LEU A 113 -4.54 -12.60 0.03
N VAL A 114 -5.59 -12.41 -0.74
CA VAL A 114 -6.52 -13.48 -1.09
C VAL A 114 -6.76 -13.48 -2.59
N ARG A 115 -7.17 -14.63 -3.14
CA ARG A 115 -7.59 -14.71 -4.54
C ARG A 115 -9.10 -14.71 -4.62
N ARG A 116 -9.63 -13.86 -5.49
CA ARG A 116 -11.05 -13.82 -5.84
C ARG A 116 -11.15 -13.77 -7.36
N ASP A 117 -11.80 -14.76 -7.94
CA ASP A 117 -11.95 -14.84 -9.39
C ASP A 117 -10.61 -14.78 -10.14
N GLY A 118 -9.59 -15.45 -9.58
CA GLY A 118 -8.24 -15.47 -10.16
C GLY A 118 -7.39 -14.24 -9.88
N GLU A 119 -7.95 -13.20 -9.29
CA GLU A 119 -7.25 -11.95 -9.00
C GLU A 119 -6.78 -11.91 -7.55
N LEU A 120 -5.59 -11.34 -7.33
CA LEU A 120 -5.12 -11.06 -5.98
C LEU A 120 -5.76 -9.78 -5.46
N LEU A 121 -6.16 -9.80 -4.20
CA LEU A 121 -6.69 -8.63 -3.48
C LEU A 121 -6.05 -8.58 -2.10
N VAL A 122 -5.91 -7.38 -1.56
CA VAL A 122 -5.48 -7.18 -0.17
C VAL A 122 -6.69 -7.31 0.74
N ALA A 123 -6.67 -8.27 1.64
CA ALA A 123 -7.72 -8.43 2.65
C ALA A 123 -7.37 -7.70 3.94
N GLU A 124 -6.08 -7.60 4.26
CA GLU A 124 -5.63 -6.94 5.48
C GLU A 124 -4.23 -6.40 5.25
N ARG A 125 -3.99 -5.18 5.70
CA ARG A 125 -2.68 -4.52 5.62
C ARG A 125 -2.34 -3.87 6.94
N HIS A 126 -1.12 -4.11 7.40
CA HIS A 126 -0.57 -3.46 8.58
C HIS A 126 0.79 -2.87 8.21
N ILE A 127 0.92 -1.57 8.39
CA ILE A 127 2.15 -0.84 8.09
C ILE A 127 2.78 -0.36 9.39
N THR A 128 4.10 -0.56 9.51
CA THR A 128 4.89 0.03 10.58
C THR A 128 5.96 0.91 9.97
N ARG A 129 6.33 1.99 10.66
CA ARG A 129 7.37 2.92 10.19
C ARG A 129 8.68 2.61 10.90
N ASP A 130 9.78 2.70 10.17
CA ASP A 130 11.10 2.42 10.73
C ASP A 130 11.53 3.49 11.73
N ASP A 131 11.07 4.73 11.57
CA ASP A 131 11.39 5.83 12.48
C ASP A 131 10.51 5.86 13.75
N ARG A 132 9.50 4.98 13.83
CA ARG A 132 8.60 4.85 14.98
C ARG A 132 8.45 3.38 15.31
N PRO A 133 9.31 2.83 16.17
CA PRO A 133 9.20 1.43 16.55
C PRO A 133 7.80 1.11 17.08
N ALA A 134 7.29 -0.06 16.73
CA ALA A 134 6.04 -0.57 17.25
C ALA A 134 6.20 -0.81 18.76
N GLY A 135 5.28 -0.27 19.54
CA GLY A 135 5.41 -0.46 20.98
C GLY A 135 4.28 0.15 21.71
#